data_97891bdc81e79d8fa1b673973bbe94b0
#
_entry.id   97891bdc81e79d8fa1b673973bbe94b0
#
_cell.length_a   1.000
_cell.length_b   1.000
_cell.length_c   1.000
_cell.angle_alpha   90.00
_cell.angle_beta   90.00
_cell.angle_gamma   90.00
#
_symmetry.space_group_name_H-M   'P 1'
#
loop_
_entity.id
_entity.type
_entity.pdbx_description
1 polymer ?
#
loop_
_entity_poly.entity_id
_entity_poly.type
_entity_poly.pdbx_seq_one_letter_code
_entity_poly.pdbx_strand_id
1 'polypeptide(L)'
;MSKKKLWLRAAASAAVLTLALTGCGGSDEGDGATTDKGGSASQEQDKGQGEEQPEEEKGGGELAAGEKATSEFDEDGTKVTYEIAAQKVDVGTAEDTKKLVSDPKKAAGLVPAVAHVEFTVKDGGPVADYPDAGREIEVYADGQRGTILIGASDDAPGCEKSTDVKDWKAEESHVFCDTYMVPEGAKELTVQWAADRDADPFIWTFENS
;
A
#
# COMPACT_ATOMS: atom_id res chain seq x y z
N MET A 1 -31.75 -36.40 -21.98
CA MET A 1 -31.05 -36.26 -23.27
C MET A 1 -29.98 -35.20 -23.09
N SER A 2 -28.84 -35.59 -22.63
CA SER A 2 -27.61 -35.90 -23.37
C SER A 2 -27.06 -34.73 -24.19
N LYS A 3 -25.96 -34.17 -23.76
CA LYS A 3 -24.70 -34.20 -24.52
C LYS A 3 -23.54 -33.58 -23.70
N LYS A 4 -22.66 -34.48 -23.27
CA LYS A 4 -21.30 -34.20 -22.81
C LYS A 4 -20.48 -33.62 -23.97
N LYS A 5 -19.65 -32.61 -23.73
CA LYS A 5 -18.45 -32.40 -24.54
C LYS A 5 -17.25 -32.16 -23.60
N LEU A 6 -16.45 -33.20 -23.47
CA LEU A 6 -15.05 -33.15 -23.08
C LEU A 6 -14.25 -32.35 -24.12
N TRP A 7 -13.39 -31.48 -23.67
CA TRP A 7 -12.22 -31.08 -24.43
C TRP A 7 -11.00 -31.11 -23.50
N LEU A 8 -10.27 -32.20 -23.63
CA LEU A 8 -8.85 -32.27 -23.27
C LEU A 8 -8.06 -31.62 -24.41
N ARG A 9 -7.10 -30.79 -24.08
CA ARG A 9 -5.82 -30.70 -24.80
C ARG A 9 -4.74 -30.15 -23.88
N ALA A 10 -3.78 -31.02 -23.65
CA ALA A 10 -2.48 -30.76 -23.12
C ALA A 10 -1.58 -30.07 -24.16
N ALA A 11 -0.68 -29.21 -23.77
CA ALA A 11 0.60 -29.04 -24.43
C ALA A 11 1.60 -28.38 -23.44
N ALA A 12 2.62 -29.12 -23.12
CA ALA A 12 3.82 -28.69 -22.42
C ALA A 12 4.73 -27.92 -23.39
N SER A 13 5.43 -26.92 -22.90
CA SER A 13 6.68 -26.44 -23.50
C SER A 13 7.56 -25.83 -22.43
N ALA A 14 8.57 -26.57 -22.04
CA ALA A 14 9.72 -26.09 -21.29
C ALA A 14 10.65 -25.33 -22.24
N ALA A 15 11.09 -24.14 -21.86
CA ALA A 15 12.24 -23.48 -22.47
C ALA A 15 13.14 -22.95 -21.37
N VAL A 16 14.22 -23.67 -21.13
CA VAL A 16 15.34 -23.27 -20.30
C VAL A 16 16.25 -22.40 -21.18
N LEU A 17 16.48 -21.15 -20.79
CA LEU A 17 17.53 -20.30 -21.34
C LEU A 17 18.52 -19.95 -20.24
N THR A 18 19.61 -20.67 -20.20
CA THR A 18 20.84 -20.34 -19.47
C THR A 18 21.64 -19.33 -20.26
N LEU A 19 21.84 -18.14 -19.73
CA LEU A 19 22.82 -17.18 -20.19
C LEU A 19 23.93 -17.06 -19.14
N ALA A 20 25.03 -17.72 -19.40
CA ALA A 20 26.30 -17.49 -18.74
C ALA A 20 26.99 -16.29 -19.41
N LEU A 21 27.28 -15.24 -18.65
CA LEU A 21 28.23 -14.21 -19.04
C LEU A 21 29.42 -14.24 -18.11
N THR A 22 30.45 -14.92 -18.62
CA THR A 22 31.82 -14.76 -18.18
C THR A 22 32.40 -13.51 -18.83
N GLY A 23 32.83 -12.56 -18.02
CA GLY A 23 33.58 -11.40 -18.48
C GLY A 23 34.80 -11.23 -17.57
N CYS A 24 35.92 -11.84 -18.00
CA CYS A 24 37.23 -11.73 -17.41
C CYS A 24 38.00 -10.61 -18.13
N GLY A 25 38.85 -9.89 -17.41
CA GLY A 25 40.00 -9.31 -18.07
C GLY A 25 40.28 -7.86 -17.82
N GLY A 26 41.45 -7.61 -17.26
CA GLY A 26 42.14 -6.33 -17.37
C GLY A 26 43.06 -6.04 -16.20
N SER A 27 44.20 -6.75 -16.16
CA SER A 27 45.37 -6.33 -15.39
C SER A 27 46.05 -5.17 -16.10
N ASP A 28 46.49 -4.18 -15.35
CA ASP A 28 47.64 -3.37 -15.75
C ASP A 28 48.47 -3.03 -14.51
N GLU A 29 49.72 -3.45 -14.60
CA GLU A 29 50.76 -3.25 -13.61
C GLU A 29 51.34 -1.83 -13.73
N GLY A 30 51.62 -1.22 -12.61
CA GLY A 30 52.32 0.08 -12.50
C GLY A 30 53.08 0.14 -11.20
N ASP A 31 54.30 -0.29 -11.28
CA ASP A 31 55.38 -0.27 -10.27
C ASP A 31 55.68 1.14 -9.75
N GLY A 32 56.05 1.27 -8.50
CA GLY A 32 56.52 2.55 -7.96
C GLY A 32 56.76 2.52 -6.45
N ALA A 33 57.93 2.08 -6.05
CA ALA A 33 58.42 1.89 -4.69
C ALA A 33 58.61 3.20 -3.90
N THR A 34 58.62 3.03 -2.60
CA THR A 34 59.55 3.45 -1.51
C THR A 34 59.03 4.37 -0.44
N THR A 35 59.17 3.80 0.76
CA THR A 35 59.73 4.29 2.04
C THR A 35 58.92 5.30 2.85
N ASP A 36 58.54 4.87 4.00
CA ASP A 36 59.12 4.84 5.33
C ASP A 36 58.52 5.83 6.37
N LYS A 37 58.30 5.24 7.55
CA LYS A 37 58.24 5.81 8.90
C LYS A 37 57.04 6.66 9.36
N GLY A 38 56.31 6.05 10.24
CA GLY A 38 56.39 6.33 11.68
C GLY A 38 55.46 7.43 12.20
N GLY A 39 54.59 7.08 13.11
CA GLY A 39 53.93 8.05 13.94
C GLY A 39 52.61 7.56 14.57
N SER A 40 52.76 7.11 15.79
CA SER A 40 51.76 6.66 16.74
C SER A 40 50.74 7.73 17.10
N ALA A 41 49.52 7.25 17.44
CA ALA A 41 48.53 7.77 18.39
C ALA A 41 47.66 8.98 17.98
N SER A 42 46.41 8.81 17.87
CA SER A 42 45.41 9.11 18.93
C SER A 42 44.01 8.83 18.40
N GLN A 43 43.24 8.17 19.21
CA GLN A 43 41.81 8.00 19.10
C GLN A 43 41.13 9.39 19.21
N GLU A 44 40.32 9.71 18.23
CA GLU A 44 39.15 10.53 18.44
C GLU A 44 37.96 9.86 17.78
N GLN A 45 37.06 9.44 18.63
CA GLN A 45 35.72 8.96 18.31
C GLN A 45 34.95 10.14 17.72
N ASP A 46 34.89 10.21 16.42
CA ASP A 46 33.87 11.03 15.77
C ASP A 46 32.62 10.15 15.60
N LYS A 47 31.61 10.48 16.38
CA LYS A 47 30.26 10.00 16.20
C LYS A 47 29.74 10.63 14.93
N GLY A 48 29.95 9.97 13.81
CA GLY A 48 29.19 10.25 12.60
C GLY A 48 27.72 9.95 12.88
N GLN A 49 26.94 11.01 13.03
CA GLN A 49 25.53 10.98 12.82
C GLN A 49 25.32 10.45 11.41
N GLY A 50 24.88 9.20 11.30
CA GLY A 50 24.32 8.69 10.08
C GLY A 50 23.06 9.50 9.81
N GLU A 51 23.13 10.38 8.84
CA GLU A 51 21.94 10.80 8.12
C GLU A 51 21.41 9.51 7.48
N GLU A 52 20.35 8.97 8.06
CA GLU A 52 19.51 8.00 7.39
C GLU A 52 18.96 8.71 6.14
N GLN A 53 19.60 8.47 5.01
CA GLN A 53 18.97 8.70 3.72
C GLN A 53 17.67 7.91 3.75
N PRO A 54 16.53 8.53 3.41
CA PRO A 54 15.31 7.77 3.17
C PRO A 54 15.66 6.74 2.08
N GLU A 55 15.64 5.46 2.42
CA GLU A 55 15.60 4.42 1.41
C GLU A 55 14.39 4.74 0.53
N GLU A 56 14.61 4.86 -0.77
CA GLU A 56 13.53 4.89 -1.76
C GLU A 56 12.79 3.56 -1.59
N GLU A 57 11.72 3.56 -0.80
CA GLU A 57 10.87 2.39 -0.64
C GLU A 57 10.24 2.11 -2.00
N LYS A 58 10.70 1.03 -2.61
CA LYS A 58 10.02 0.40 -3.74
C LYS A 58 8.62 0.07 -3.26
N GLY A 59 7.62 0.65 -3.93
CA GLY A 59 6.23 0.55 -3.56
C GLY A 59 5.79 -0.86 -3.19
N GLY A 60 4.99 -0.95 -2.12
CA GLY A 60 4.44 -2.20 -1.61
C GLY A 60 5.16 -2.79 -0.40
N GLY A 61 4.43 -3.58 0.39
CA GLY A 61 4.95 -4.29 1.55
C GLY A 61 3.92 -4.46 2.67
N GLU A 62 4.22 -5.37 3.60
CA GLU A 62 3.41 -5.59 4.80
C GLU A 62 3.80 -4.58 5.88
N LEU A 63 2.80 -3.97 6.48
CA LEU A 63 2.91 -2.89 7.46
C LEU A 63 2.04 -3.18 8.69
N ALA A 64 2.44 -2.70 9.84
CA ALA A 64 1.61 -2.72 11.03
C ALA A 64 0.51 -1.63 10.95
N ALA A 65 -0.57 -1.79 11.69
CA ALA A 65 -1.62 -0.78 11.82
C ALA A 65 -1.03 0.58 12.22
N GLY A 66 -1.33 1.62 11.45
CA GLY A 66 -0.83 2.98 11.66
C GLY A 66 0.63 3.21 11.24
N GLU A 67 1.35 2.19 10.76
CA GLU A 67 2.67 2.36 10.17
C GLU A 67 2.56 3.14 8.86
N LYS A 68 3.53 4.00 8.60
CA LYS A 68 3.50 4.93 7.48
C LYS A 68 4.24 4.36 6.28
N ALA A 69 3.63 4.48 5.12
CA ALA A 69 4.24 4.24 3.83
C ALA A 69 4.35 5.55 3.06
N THR A 70 5.27 5.63 2.12
CA THR A 70 5.39 6.79 1.23
C THR A 70 5.29 6.32 -0.21
N SER A 71 4.48 6.99 -1.00
CA SER A 71 4.32 6.69 -2.43
C SER A 71 3.99 7.93 -3.24
N GLU A 72 4.41 7.92 -4.50
CA GLU A 72 3.97 8.89 -5.50
C GLU A 72 2.65 8.41 -6.12
N PHE A 73 1.70 9.31 -6.30
CA PHE A 73 0.41 9.06 -6.94
C PHE A 73 0.13 10.15 -7.98
N ASP A 74 -0.57 9.80 -9.04
CA ASP A 74 -0.97 10.73 -10.10
C ASP A 74 -2.39 11.26 -9.83
N GLU A 75 -2.47 12.51 -9.36
CA GLU A 75 -3.72 13.23 -9.18
C GLU A 75 -4.03 14.03 -10.45
N ASP A 76 -4.78 13.42 -11.37
CA ASP A 76 -5.20 14.06 -12.63
C ASP A 76 -4.04 14.69 -13.46
N GLY A 77 -2.90 13.96 -13.54
CA GLY A 77 -1.69 14.40 -14.27
C GLY A 77 -0.72 15.22 -13.42
N THR A 78 -0.99 15.41 -12.14
CA THR A 78 -0.09 16.00 -11.16
C THR A 78 0.47 14.92 -10.25
N LYS A 79 1.78 14.76 -10.23
CA LYS A 79 2.42 13.82 -9.33
C LYS A 79 2.50 14.39 -7.93
N VAL A 80 1.97 13.65 -6.98
CA VAL A 80 1.91 14.00 -5.56
C VAL A 80 2.52 12.88 -4.75
N THR A 81 3.44 13.20 -3.85
CA THR A 81 3.97 12.24 -2.90
C THR A 81 3.14 12.27 -1.63
N TYR A 82 2.57 11.14 -1.28
CA TYR A 82 1.81 10.94 -0.05
C TYR A 82 2.57 10.10 0.96
N GLU A 83 2.47 10.48 2.23
CA GLU A 83 2.65 9.58 3.35
C GLU A 83 1.28 9.04 3.72
N ILE A 84 1.16 7.71 3.78
CA ILE A 84 -0.11 6.99 3.88
C ILE A 84 -0.07 6.07 5.08
N ALA A 85 -1.13 6.04 5.89
CA ALA A 85 -1.22 5.12 7.03
C ALA A 85 -2.66 4.64 7.23
N ALA A 86 -2.90 3.33 7.15
CA ALA A 86 -4.17 2.77 7.58
C ALA A 86 -4.23 2.76 9.11
N GLN A 87 -5.07 3.61 9.69
CA GLN A 87 -5.15 3.87 11.12
C GLN A 87 -5.90 2.77 11.88
N LYS A 88 -7.04 2.36 11.34
CA LYS A 88 -7.94 1.37 11.94
C LYS A 88 -8.97 0.87 10.93
N VAL A 89 -9.62 -0.24 11.30
CA VAL A 89 -10.83 -0.73 10.65
C VAL A 89 -11.93 -0.88 11.69
N ASP A 90 -13.02 -0.14 11.55
CA ASP A 90 -14.18 -0.25 12.42
C ASP A 90 -15.15 -1.28 11.82
N VAL A 91 -15.33 -2.41 12.50
CA VAL A 91 -16.23 -3.50 12.07
C VAL A 91 -17.58 -3.31 12.71
N GLY A 92 -18.62 -3.21 11.88
CA GLY A 92 -20.00 -3.11 12.32
C GLY A 92 -20.64 -4.46 12.56
N THR A 93 -21.96 -4.44 12.70
CA THR A 93 -22.78 -5.62 13.01
C THR A 93 -23.75 -5.96 11.89
N ALA A 94 -24.39 -7.14 11.96
CA ALA A 94 -25.49 -7.50 11.06
C ALA A 94 -26.68 -6.53 11.11
N GLU A 95 -26.86 -5.81 12.24
CA GLU A 95 -27.87 -4.75 12.34
C GLU A 95 -27.47 -3.49 11.57
N ASP A 96 -26.18 -3.17 11.51
CA ASP A 96 -25.68 -2.04 10.72
C ASP A 96 -25.78 -2.36 9.23
N THR A 97 -25.53 -3.61 8.84
CA THR A 97 -25.78 -4.08 7.48
C THR A 97 -27.20 -3.78 7.02
N LYS A 98 -28.22 -4.05 7.86
CA LYS A 98 -29.64 -3.80 7.52
C LYS A 98 -29.96 -2.34 7.29
N LYS A 99 -29.20 -1.43 7.88
CA LYS A 99 -29.37 0.03 7.70
C LYS A 99 -28.71 0.53 6.42
N LEU A 100 -27.60 -0.11 6.03
CA LEU A 100 -26.77 0.32 4.90
C LEU A 100 -27.22 -0.23 3.55
N VAL A 101 -27.88 -1.41 3.52
CA VAL A 101 -28.26 -2.05 2.26
C VAL A 101 -29.76 -2.09 2.06
N SER A 102 -30.21 -1.89 0.83
CA SER A 102 -31.63 -1.91 0.48
C SER A 102 -32.25 -3.31 0.49
N ASP A 103 -31.47 -4.37 0.32
CA ASP A 103 -31.90 -5.77 0.38
C ASP A 103 -30.99 -6.58 1.35
N PRO A 104 -31.33 -6.58 2.65
CA PRO A 104 -30.54 -7.27 3.67
C PRO A 104 -30.38 -8.78 3.45
N LYS A 105 -31.27 -9.41 2.66
CA LYS A 105 -31.17 -10.84 2.38
C LYS A 105 -29.96 -11.15 1.48
N LYS A 106 -29.58 -10.24 0.59
CA LYS A 106 -28.41 -10.39 -0.26
C LYS A 106 -27.10 -10.19 0.47
N ALA A 107 -27.14 -9.50 1.60
CA ALA A 107 -25.99 -9.25 2.46
C ALA A 107 -25.99 -10.13 3.72
N ALA A 108 -26.77 -11.23 3.73
CA ALA A 108 -26.80 -12.15 4.86
C ALA A 108 -25.41 -12.77 5.12
N GLY A 109 -24.93 -12.72 6.36
CA GLY A 109 -23.61 -13.18 6.78
C GLY A 109 -22.47 -12.20 6.45
N LEU A 110 -22.82 -10.98 6.02
CA LEU A 110 -21.86 -9.90 5.81
C LEU A 110 -22.09 -8.78 6.83
N VAL A 111 -21.01 -8.11 7.22
CA VAL A 111 -21.00 -6.93 8.08
C VAL A 111 -20.20 -5.81 7.42
N PRO A 112 -20.49 -4.53 7.71
CA PRO A 112 -19.68 -3.43 7.20
C PRO A 112 -18.34 -3.36 7.95
N ALA A 113 -17.28 -3.10 7.23
CA ALA A 113 -15.95 -2.76 7.73
C ALA A 113 -15.57 -1.40 7.14
N VAL A 114 -15.32 -0.41 8.00
CA VAL A 114 -14.93 0.94 7.61
C VAL A 114 -13.43 1.08 7.82
N ALA A 115 -12.68 1.16 6.74
CA ALA A 115 -11.25 1.44 6.78
C ALA A 115 -11.02 2.94 6.89
N HIS A 116 -10.15 3.36 7.81
CA HIS A 116 -9.72 4.75 8.00
C HIS A 116 -8.26 4.87 7.56
N VAL A 117 -8.01 5.59 6.50
CA VAL A 117 -6.68 5.78 5.94
C VAL A 117 -6.33 7.27 5.93
N GLU A 118 -5.26 7.60 6.62
CA GLU A 118 -4.70 8.95 6.65
C GLU A 118 -3.73 9.12 5.49
N PHE A 119 -3.86 10.23 4.79
CA PHE A 119 -2.95 10.67 3.74
C PHE A 119 -2.40 12.05 4.11
N THR A 120 -1.10 12.21 4.01
CA THR A 120 -0.41 13.49 4.21
C THR A 120 0.34 13.84 2.94
N VAL A 121 0.09 14.99 2.35
CA VAL A 121 0.88 15.48 1.20
C VAL A 121 2.28 15.82 1.66
N LYS A 122 3.29 15.17 1.08
CA LYS A 122 4.70 15.45 1.38
C LYS A 122 5.36 16.32 0.32
N ASP A 123 5.00 16.10 -0.95
CA ASP A 123 5.53 16.88 -2.09
C ASP A 123 4.54 16.87 -3.26
N GLY A 124 4.69 17.79 -4.23
CA GLY A 124 3.91 17.84 -5.47
C GLY A 124 2.55 18.55 -5.38
N GLY A 125 2.12 18.99 -4.18
CA GLY A 125 0.86 19.72 -4.01
C GLY A 125 0.91 21.19 -4.49
N PRO A 126 -0.19 21.96 -4.37
CA PRO A 126 -1.46 21.56 -3.76
C PRO A 126 -2.30 20.65 -4.68
N VAL A 127 -3.04 19.72 -4.08
CA VAL A 127 -4.10 18.98 -4.78
C VAL A 127 -5.32 19.88 -4.82
N ALA A 128 -5.81 20.18 -6.03
CA ALA A 128 -6.80 21.24 -6.23
C ALA A 128 -8.17 20.89 -5.64
N ASP A 129 -8.82 19.89 -6.20
CA ASP A 129 -10.16 19.44 -5.81
C ASP A 129 -10.27 17.92 -5.98
N TYR A 130 -11.07 17.27 -5.15
CA TYR A 130 -11.46 15.86 -5.27
C TYR A 130 -10.28 14.88 -5.37
N PRO A 131 -9.42 14.78 -4.35
CA PRO A 131 -8.29 13.87 -4.39
C PRO A 131 -8.71 12.44 -4.70
N ASP A 132 -7.99 11.79 -5.63
CA ASP A 132 -8.30 10.44 -6.08
C ASP A 132 -7.57 9.35 -5.29
N ALA A 133 -6.48 9.68 -4.59
CA ALA A 133 -5.68 8.70 -3.83
C ALA A 133 -6.53 7.87 -2.84
N GLY A 134 -7.56 8.48 -2.23
CA GLY A 134 -8.48 7.78 -1.33
C GLY A 134 -9.34 6.71 -2.01
N ARG A 135 -9.47 6.71 -3.34
CA ARG A 135 -10.26 5.73 -4.09
C ARG A 135 -9.55 4.39 -4.31
N GLU A 136 -8.26 4.36 -4.08
CA GLU A 136 -7.43 3.16 -4.24
C GLU A 136 -7.35 2.32 -2.95
N ILE A 137 -8.16 2.65 -1.94
CA ILE A 137 -8.28 1.87 -0.71
C ILE A 137 -9.07 0.59 -1.01
N GLU A 138 -8.54 -0.56 -0.61
CA GLU A 138 -9.21 -1.84 -0.67
C GLU A 138 -9.19 -2.55 0.69
N VAL A 139 -10.27 -3.27 1.02
CA VAL A 139 -10.36 -4.07 2.25
C VAL A 139 -10.55 -5.54 1.91
N TYR A 140 -9.74 -6.37 2.55
CA TYR A 140 -9.83 -7.83 2.47
C TYR A 140 -10.12 -8.40 3.85
N ALA A 141 -10.81 -9.52 3.88
CA ALA A 141 -11.13 -10.28 5.09
C ALA A 141 -10.76 -11.74 4.87
N ASP A 142 -9.87 -12.27 5.71
CA ASP A 142 -9.30 -13.63 5.56
C ASP A 142 -8.82 -13.89 4.11
N GLY A 143 -8.17 -12.89 3.49
CA GLY A 143 -7.64 -12.94 2.13
C GLY A 143 -8.68 -12.78 1.01
N GLN A 144 -9.95 -12.51 1.31
CA GLN A 144 -10.98 -12.25 0.32
C GLN A 144 -11.34 -10.77 0.28
N ARG A 145 -11.30 -10.16 -0.90
CA ARG A 145 -11.71 -8.78 -1.09
C ARG A 145 -13.17 -8.57 -0.72
N GLY A 146 -13.44 -7.59 0.13
CA GLY A 146 -14.78 -7.15 0.46
C GLY A 146 -15.50 -6.49 -0.73
N THR A 147 -16.79 -6.28 -0.58
CA THR A 147 -17.59 -5.53 -1.58
C THR A 147 -17.76 -4.09 -1.11
N ILE A 148 -17.27 -3.13 -1.86
CA ILE A 148 -17.37 -1.71 -1.53
C ILE A 148 -18.84 -1.24 -1.49
N LEU A 149 -19.16 -0.42 -0.48
CA LEU A 149 -20.41 0.34 -0.39
C LEU A 149 -20.11 1.83 -0.60
N ILE A 150 -20.24 2.29 -1.82
CA ILE A 150 -19.94 3.68 -2.19
C ILE A 150 -20.81 4.65 -1.39
N GLY A 151 -20.18 5.65 -0.75
CA GLY A 151 -20.82 6.69 0.03
C GLY A 151 -21.32 6.27 1.40
N ALA A 152 -21.10 5.02 1.83
CA ALA A 152 -21.55 4.56 3.15
C ALA A 152 -20.71 5.12 4.31
N SER A 153 -19.48 5.54 4.03
CA SER A 153 -18.56 6.17 4.99
C SER A 153 -18.65 7.69 5.07
N ASP A 154 -19.45 8.34 4.21
CA ASP A 154 -19.51 9.80 4.10
C ASP A 154 -19.82 10.53 5.43
N ASP A 155 -20.58 9.90 6.30
CA ASP A 155 -20.95 10.45 7.61
C ASP A 155 -20.34 9.65 8.79
N ALA A 156 -19.35 8.77 8.50
CA ALA A 156 -18.69 7.99 9.54
C ALA A 156 -17.79 8.89 10.42
N PRO A 157 -17.76 8.69 11.74
CA PRO A 157 -16.95 9.51 12.62
C PRO A 157 -15.45 9.43 12.31
N GLY A 158 -14.82 10.59 12.12
CA GLY A 158 -13.38 10.69 11.81
C GLY A 158 -13.06 10.50 10.34
N CYS A 159 -14.06 10.47 9.47
CA CYS A 159 -13.90 10.39 8.02
C CYS A 159 -14.15 11.74 7.37
N GLU A 160 -13.38 12.07 6.36
CA GLU A 160 -13.54 13.27 5.55
C GLU A 160 -13.98 12.88 4.13
N LYS A 161 -14.86 13.69 3.54
CA LYS A 161 -15.26 13.47 2.15
C LYS A 161 -14.22 14.07 1.22
N SER A 162 -13.74 13.31 0.26
CA SER A 162 -12.82 13.83 -0.75
C SER A 162 -13.40 15.05 -1.50
N THR A 163 -14.73 15.10 -1.63
CA THR A 163 -15.46 16.24 -2.24
C THR A 163 -15.36 17.54 -1.46
N ASP A 164 -15.03 17.49 -0.18
CA ASP A 164 -14.94 18.67 0.69
C ASP A 164 -13.49 19.18 0.80
N VAL A 165 -12.50 18.37 0.38
CA VAL A 165 -11.08 18.73 0.38
C VAL A 165 -10.78 19.61 -0.83
N LYS A 166 -10.12 20.75 -0.58
CA LYS A 166 -9.72 21.73 -1.59
C LYS A 166 -8.38 22.34 -1.26
N ASP A 167 -7.60 22.61 -2.32
CA ASP A 167 -6.28 23.26 -2.18
C ASP A 167 -5.40 22.58 -1.12
N TRP A 168 -5.41 21.24 -1.07
CA TRP A 168 -4.69 20.43 -0.10
C TRP A 168 -3.19 20.63 -0.25
N LYS A 169 -2.55 21.15 0.78
CA LYS A 169 -1.16 21.58 0.77
C LYS A 169 -0.23 20.57 1.41
N ALA A 170 1.05 20.76 1.14
CA ALA A 170 2.09 19.99 1.80
C ALA A 170 1.98 20.06 3.32
N GLU A 171 2.24 18.95 4.01
CA GLU A 171 2.16 18.70 5.45
C GLU A 171 0.72 18.77 6.04
N GLU A 172 -0.31 18.93 5.21
CA GLU A 172 -1.70 18.77 5.64
C GLU A 172 -2.10 17.31 5.49
N SER A 173 -2.89 16.80 6.46
CA SER A 173 -3.39 15.41 6.47
C SER A 173 -4.91 15.38 6.41
N HIS A 174 -5.43 14.40 5.69
CA HIS A 174 -6.87 14.09 5.64
C HIS A 174 -7.07 12.59 5.85
N VAL A 175 -8.18 12.21 6.47
CA VAL A 175 -8.57 10.81 6.68
C VAL A 175 -9.72 10.47 5.76
N PHE A 176 -9.44 9.66 4.74
CA PHE A 176 -10.47 9.10 3.87
C PHE A 176 -10.89 7.73 4.35
N CYS A 177 -12.17 7.44 4.17
CA CYS A 177 -12.72 6.18 4.61
C CYS A 177 -13.55 5.52 3.52
N ASP A 178 -13.36 4.20 3.42
CA ASP A 178 -14.19 3.36 2.59
C ASP A 178 -14.87 2.27 3.40
N THR A 179 -16.12 1.99 3.06
CA THR A 179 -16.90 0.93 3.68
C THR A 179 -16.95 -0.28 2.76
N TYR A 180 -16.55 -1.43 3.30
CA TYR A 180 -16.63 -2.71 2.61
C TYR A 180 -17.52 -3.69 3.36
N MET A 181 -18.31 -4.47 2.62
CA MET A 181 -19.01 -5.62 3.19
C MET A 181 -18.06 -6.81 3.23
N VAL A 182 -17.82 -7.32 4.41
CA VAL A 182 -16.93 -8.45 4.68
C VAL A 182 -17.68 -9.58 5.39
N PRO A 183 -17.21 -10.84 5.34
CA PRO A 183 -17.82 -11.95 6.09
C PRO A 183 -17.88 -11.67 7.57
N GLU A 184 -19.06 -11.92 8.18
CA GLU A 184 -19.22 -11.88 9.64
C GLU A 184 -18.29 -12.92 10.28
N GLY A 185 -17.48 -12.49 11.28
CA GLY A 185 -16.56 -13.38 11.99
C GLY A 185 -15.23 -13.62 11.29
N ALA A 186 -14.90 -12.85 10.22
CA ALA A 186 -13.55 -12.80 9.69
C ALA A 186 -12.55 -12.48 10.81
N LYS A 187 -11.40 -13.16 10.83
CA LYS A 187 -10.40 -13.02 11.90
C LYS A 187 -9.35 -11.98 11.61
N GLU A 188 -9.01 -11.85 10.34
CA GLU A 188 -8.01 -10.94 9.87
C GLU A 188 -8.62 -10.01 8.83
N LEU A 189 -8.33 -8.73 8.96
CA LEU A 189 -8.65 -7.73 7.97
C LEU A 189 -7.37 -7.10 7.47
N THR A 190 -7.26 -6.91 6.17
CA THR A 190 -6.19 -6.11 5.61
C THR A 190 -6.76 -4.92 4.85
N VAL A 191 -6.12 -3.78 5.04
CA VAL A 191 -6.32 -2.60 4.19
C VAL A 191 -5.17 -2.56 3.21
N GLN A 192 -5.47 -2.42 1.95
CA GLN A 192 -4.48 -2.34 0.87
C GLN A 192 -4.63 -1.02 0.13
N TRP A 193 -3.51 -0.47 -0.29
CA TRP A 193 -3.46 0.70 -1.15
C TRP A 193 -2.29 0.57 -2.13
N ALA A 194 -2.53 0.91 -3.38
CA ALA A 194 -1.52 0.92 -4.43
C ALA A 194 -1.68 2.16 -5.31
N ALA A 195 -0.57 2.73 -5.78
CA ALA A 195 -0.60 3.92 -6.63
C ALA A 195 -1.21 3.68 -8.02
N ASP A 196 -1.15 2.46 -8.49
CA ASP A 196 -1.79 2.01 -9.73
C ASP A 196 -2.00 0.48 -9.68
N ARG A 197 -2.63 -0.07 -10.72
CA ARG A 197 -2.99 -1.50 -10.79
C ARG A 197 -1.80 -2.44 -10.94
N ASP A 198 -0.68 -1.94 -11.39
CA ASP A 198 0.53 -2.73 -11.65
C ASP A 198 1.56 -2.56 -10.52
N ALA A 199 1.30 -1.64 -9.58
CA ALA A 199 2.14 -1.44 -8.40
C ALA A 199 1.88 -2.51 -7.33
N ASP A 200 2.94 -2.90 -6.62
CA ASP A 200 2.80 -3.74 -5.43
C ASP A 200 2.08 -2.93 -4.33
N PRO A 201 1.01 -3.47 -3.70
CA PRO A 201 0.27 -2.75 -2.68
C PRO A 201 1.02 -2.66 -1.35
N PHE A 202 0.83 -1.58 -0.62
CA PHE A 202 1.03 -1.53 0.82
C PHE A 202 -0.13 -2.24 1.51
N ILE A 203 0.16 -3.09 2.52
CA ILE A 203 -0.82 -3.97 3.16
C ILE A 203 -0.72 -3.79 4.67
N TRP A 204 -1.71 -3.14 5.28
CA TRP A 204 -1.84 -3.03 6.73
C TRP A 204 -2.73 -4.13 7.27
N THR A 205 -2.26 -4.86 8.27
CA THR A 205 -2.98 -5.98 8.88
C THR A 205 -3.60 -5.58 10.21
N PHE A 206 -4.87 -5.97 10.40
CA PHE A 206 -5.67 -5.73 11.60
C PHE A 206 -6.26 -7.05 12.12
N GLU A 207 -6.06 -7.34 13.39
CA GLU A 207 -6.73 -8.45 14.04
C GLU A 207 -8.19 -8.06 14.35
N ASN A 208 -9.14 -8.88 13.92
CA ASN A 208 -10.55 -8.74 14.24
C ASN A 208 -10.91 -9.72 15.35
N SER A 209 -11.00 -9.23 16.59
CA SER A 209 -11.22 -10.03 17.81
C SER A 209 -12.68 -10.02 18.28
#